data_ea4a35893c2c4ff56a36b6086c80f469
#
_entry.id   ea4a35893c2c4ff56a36b6086c80f469
#
_cell.length_a   1.000
_cell.length_b   1.000
_cell.length_c   1.000
_cell.angle_alpha   90.00
_cell.angle_beta   90.00
_cell.angle_gamma   90.00
#
_symmetry.space_group_name_H-M   'P 1'
#
loop_
_entity.id
_entity.type
_entity.pdbx_description
1 polymer ?
#
loop_
_entity_poly.entity_id
_entity_poly.type
_entity_poly.pdbx_seq_one_letter_code
_entity_poly.pdbx_strand_id
1 'polypeptide(L)'
;MGFFSLMQELAIDLGTANTLIIYNGKVVVDEPSIIALELQSGKVKAIGTEAKKMDGRVHPNIKTIRPLKDGVIADFKATELMLRGLIKKVRTTSSMFSPSLRMVICIPSGSTNVEIRAVRDSAEHAGARDVYMIFEPMAAALGAGLDVEAPEGNMVIDIGGGTSEIACISLGGIVCSESINVAGDVFTTDIQNYVRQQHNIRIGERTAEEIKHAIGAAISDLDEEPEDFVLTGPNMLTALPQTVTLSYNEIAYALEKSLVKLDAALMTVLETMPPELYADIVKNGIYLAGGGALIKGLDKRLSNKSGLPVHIAEDPLRAVARGTSIAMKNVDKFSFLMHDN
;
A
#
# COMPACT_ATOMS: atom_id res chain seq x y z
N MET A 1 -7.31 -41.67 16.16
CA MET A 1 -6.18 -40.71 16.34
C MET A 1 -6.25 -39.71 15.20
N GLY A 2 -6.82 -38.55 15.47
CA GLY A 2 -6.92 -37.51 14.46
C GLY A 2 -5.51 -36.94 14.23
N PHE A 3 -5.02 -37.02 13.00
CA PHE A 3 -3.90 -36.22 12.56
C PHE A 3 -4.34 -34.76 12.62
N PHE A 4 -3.91 -34.03 13.63
CA PHE A 4 -3.96 -32.58 13.60
C PHE A 4 -2.99 -32.15 12.47
N SER A 5 -3.53 -31.87 11.31
CA SER A 5 -2.80 -31.13 10.28
C SER A 5 -2.48 -29.78 10.89
N LEU A 6 -1.23 -29.55 11.27
CA LEU A 6 -0.75 -28.25 11.70
C LEU A 6 -0.86 -27.32 10.48
N MET A 7 -1.96 -26.57 10.42
CA MET A 7 -2.16 -25.54 9.39
C MET A 7 -1.56 -24.25 9.90
N GLN A 8 -0.67 -23.64 9.11
CA GLN A 8 -0.12 -22.33 9.39
C GLN A 8 -0.92 -21.28 8.60
N GLU A 9 -1.46 -20.30 9.28
CA GLU A 9 -2.33 -19.26 8.71
C GLU A 9 -1.56 -17.95 8.60
N LEU A 10 -1.48 -17.41 7.39
CA LEU A 10 -0.77 -16.17 7.08
C LEU A 10 -1.73 -15.17 6.46
N ALA A 11 -1.79 -13.96 7.04
CA ALA A 11 -2.40 -12.80 6.39
C ALA A 11 -1.29 -11.99 5.71
N ILE A 12 -1.46 -11.71 4.43
CA ILE A 12 -0.44 -11.06 3.60
C ILE A 12 -1.04 -9.81 2.97
N ASP A 13 -0.44 -8.68 3.29
CA ASP A 13 -0.62 -7.44 2.56
C ASP A 13 0.49 -7.36 1.52
N LEU A 14 0.15 -7.61 0.25
CA LEU A 14 1.10 -7.65 -0.86
C LEU A 14 1.10 -6.30 -1.59
N GLY A 15 1.55 -5.26 -0.92
CA GLY A 15 1.53 -3.90 -1.45
C GLY A 15 2.66 -3.59 -2.44
N THR A 16 2.44 -2.58 -3.29
CA THR A 16 3.43 -2.08 -4.27
C THR A 16 4.72 -1.62 -3.60
N ALA A 17 4.64 -0.89 -2.48
CA ALA A 17 5.80 -0.36 -1.77
C ALA A 17 6.36 -1.34 -0.75
N ASN A 18 5.51 -1.94 0.07
CA ASN A 18 5.89 -2.86 1.14
C ASN A 18 4.98 -4.09 1.13
N THR A 19 5.55 -5.22 1.56
CA THR A 19 4.82 -6.46 1.84
C THR A 19 4.85 -6.72 3.34
N LEU A 20 3.66 -6.84 3.95
CA LEU A 20 3.52 -7.21 5.36
C LEU A 20 2.98 -8.64 5.47
N ILE A 21 3.52 -9.42 6.41
CA ILE A 21 2.98 -10.74 6.75
C ILE A 21 2.65 -10.75 8.23
N ILE A 22 1.41 -11.14 8.53
CA ILE A 22 0.94 -11.33 9.89
C ILE A 22 0.76 -12.82 10.16
N TYR A 23 1.32 -13.27 11.26
CA TYR A 23 1.18 -14.62 11.78
C TYR A 23 0.77 -14.56 13.24
N ASN A 24 -0.28 -15.29 13.62
CA ASN A 24 -0.83 -15.28 14.99
C ASN A 24 -1.13 -13.86 15.52
N GLY A 25 -1.63 -12.97 14.66
CA GLY A 25 -1.99 -11.59 15.02
C GLY A 25 -0.80 -10.64 15.23
N LYS A 26 0.43 -11.06 14.89
CA LYS A 26 1.65 -10.24 14.98
C LYS A 26 2.25 -10.05 13.61
N VAL A 27 2.71 -8.85 13.33
CA VAL A 27 3.52 -8.56 12.13
C VAL A 27 4.85 -9.28 12.31
N VAL A 28 5.13 -10.23 11.42
CA VAL A 28 6.35 -11.04 11.41
C VAL A 28 7.26 -10.71 10.22
N VAL A 29 6.72 -10.08 9.20
CA VAL A 29 7.46 -9.49 8.07
C VAL A 29 6.87 -8.10 7.81
N ASP A 30 7.76 -7.11 7.69
CA ASP A 30 7.46 -5.75 7.25
C ASP A 30 8.67 -5.33 6.38
N GLU A 31 8.54 -5.57 5.08
CA GLU A 31 9.66 -5.48 4.16
C GLU A 31 9.27 -4.76 2.87
N PRO A 32 10.15 -3.94 2.30
CA PRO A 32 9.94 -3.37 0.98
C PRO A 32 9.68 -4.44 -0.08
N SER A 33 8.75 -4.19 -1.00
CA SER A 33 8.42 -5.09 -2.11
C SER A 33 9.45 -4.97 -3.23
N ILE A 34 10.67 -5.43 -2.97
CA ILE A 34 11.81 -5.38 -3.89
C ILE A 34 12.69 -6.63 -3.75
N ILE A 35 13.23 -7.07 -4.88
CA ILE A 35 14.15 -8.22 -4.95
C ILE A 35 15.38 -7.87 -5.79
N ALA A 36 16.54 -8.36 -5.41
CA ALA A 36 17.77 -8.25 -6.17
C ALA A 36 18.13 -9.63 -6.76
N LEU A 37 18.28 -9.68 -8.08
CA LEU A 37 18.60 -10.89 -8.84
C LEU A 37 19.95 -10.77 -9.54
N GLU A 38 20.69 -11.86 -9.61
CA GLU A 38 21.85 -12.00 -10.47
C GLU A 38 21.38 -12.28 -11.91
N LEU A 39 21.76 -11.42 -12.85
CA LEU A 39 21.24 -11.48 -14.22
C LEU A 39 21.56 -12.78 -14.97
N GLN A 40 22.77 -13.33 -14.77
CA GLN A 40 23.19 -14.53 -15.49
C GLN A 40 22.53 -15.82 -14.99
N SER A 41 22.38 -15.93 -13.65
CA SER A 41 21.89 -17.17 -13.02
C SER A 41 20.43 -17.11 -12.61
N GLY A 42 19.81 -15.90 -12.56
CA GLY A 42 18.51 -15.67 -11.99
C GLY A 42 18.43 -15.90 -10.47
N LYS A 43 19.59 -16.09 -9.80
CA LYS A 43 19.63 -16.33 -8.35
C LYS A 43 19.26 -15.09 -7.56
N VAL A 44 18.45 -15.30 -6.52
CA VAL A 44 18.12 -14.26 -5.55
C VAL A 44 19.35 -13.90 -4.73
N LYS A 45 19.75 -12.64 -4.73
CA LYS A 45 20.84 -12.09 -3.91
C LYS A 45 20.32 -11.47 -2.62
N ALA A 46 19.19 -10.75 -2.69
CA ALA A 46 18.55 -10.10 -1.54
C ALA A 46 17.07 -9.92 -1.77
N ILE A 47 16.30 -9.76 -0.68
CA ILE A 47 14.86 -9.47 -0.70
C ILE A 47 14.57 -8.44 0.40
N GLY A 48 13.62 -7.55 0.12
CA GLY A 48 13.15 -6.56 1.09
C GLY A 48 14.21 -5.51 1.39
N THR A 49 14.39 -5.21 2.66
CA THR A 49 15.31 -4.18 3.17
C THR A 49 16.73 -4.32 2.61
N GLU A 50 17.26 -5.55 2.51
CA GLU A 50 18.59 -5.77 1.96
C GLU A 50 18.66 -5.48 0.45
N ALA A 51 17.61 -5.81 -0.30
CA ALA A 51 17.52 -5.46 -1.73
C ALA A 51 17.37 -3.95 -1.92
N LYS A 52 16.59 -3.26 -1.06
CA LYS A 52 16.42 -1.80 -1.07
C LYS A 52 17.73 -1.06 -0.83
N LYS A 53 18.60 -1.56 0.05
CA LYS A 53 19.95 -1.00 0.26
C LYS A 53 20.83 -1.08 -0.99
N MET A 54 20.59 -2.06 -1.84
CA MET A 54 21.34 -2.27 -3.09
C MET A 54 20.80 -1.41 -4.23
N ASP A 55 19.55 -0.96 -4.15
CA ASP A 55 18.88 -0.23 -5.23
C ASP A 55 19.63 1.06 -5.62
N GLY A 56 19.81 1.26 -6.92
CA GLY A 56 20.61 2.36 -7.45
C GLY A 56 22.14 2.28 -7.21
N ARG A 57 22.64 1.18 -6.60
CA ARG A 57 24.05 0.98 -6.23
C ARG A 57 24.64 -0.34 -6.71
N VAL A 58 23.89 -1.09 -7.52
CA VAL A 58 24.27 -2.44 -7.94
C VAL A 58 25.31 -2.45 -9.05
N HIS A 59 26.16 -3.49 -9.06
CA HIS A 59 27.01 -3.80 -10.19
C HIS A 59 26.16 -4.26 -11.38
N PRO A 60 26.59 -4.05 -12.65
CA PRO A 60 25.83 -4.41 -13.86
C PRO A 60 25.29 -5.84 -13.92
N ASN A 61 25.88 -6.78 -13.22
CA ASN A 61 25.42 -8.19 -13.15
C ASN A 61 24.29 -8.42 -12.15
N ILE A 62 23.89 -7.42 -11.39
CA ILE A 62 22.78 -7.49 -10.43
C ILE A 62 21.71 -6.50 -10.83
N LYS A 63 20.46 -6.92 -10.80
CA LYS A 63 19.30 -6.06 -11.05
C LYS A 63 18.40 -6.07 -9.83
N THR A 64 18.02 -4.90 -9.34
CA THR A 64 16.91 -4.72 -8.42
C THR A 64 15.62 -4.62 -9.21
N ILE A 65 14.57 -5.29 -8.74
CA ILE A 65 13.24 -5.33 -9.37
C ILE A 65 12.20 -5.08 -8.29
N ARG A 66 11.29 -4.14 -8.54
CA ARG A 66 10.02 -4.02 -7.82
C ARG A 66 8.99 -4.85 -8.58
N PRO A 67 8.60 -6.01 -8.06
CA PRO A 67 7.77 -6.95 -8.81
C PRO A 67 6.31 -6.54 -8.91
N LEU A 68 5.89 -5.58 -8.06
CA LEU A 68 4.56 -4.98 -8.08
C LEU A 68 4.65 -3.53 -8.53
N LYS A 69 3.69 -3.11 -9.33
CA LYS A 69 3.56 -1.75 -9.84
C LYS A 69 2.08 -1.40 -9.96
N ASP A 70 1.71 -0.21 -9.53
CA ASP A 70 0.33 0.29 -9.63
C ASP A 70 -0.70 -0.73 -9.07
N GLY A 71 -0.37 -1.36 -7.92
CA GLY A 71 -1.21 -2.35 -7.25
C GLY A 71 -1.20 -3.76 -7.86
N VAL A 72 -0.56 -3.98 -9.02
CA VAL A 72 -0.61 -5.25 -9.74
C VAL A 72 0.76 -5.91 -9.88
N ILE A 73 0.76 -7.22 -10.18
CA ILE A 73 1.97 -7.97 -10.46
C ILE A 73 2.51 -7.58 -11.85
N ALA A 74 3.65 -6.86 -11.86
CA ALA A 74 4.36 -6.51 -13.07
C ALA A 74 5.39 -7.57 -13.49
N ASP A 75 5.93 -8.34 -12.55
CA ASP A 75 6.86 -9.45 -12.79
C ASP A 75 6.48 -10.65 -11.92
N PHE A 76 5.78 -11.62 -12.52
CA PHE A 76 5.29 -12.83 -11.85
C PHE A 76 6.42 -13.63 -11.19
N LYS A 77 7.53 -13.84 -11.92
CA LYS A 77 8.64 -14.65 -11.40
C LYS A 77 9.34 -13.98 -10.23
N ALA A 78 9.54 -12.68 -10.30
CA ALA A 78 10.12 -11.91 -9.20
C ALA A 78 9.17 -11.88 -7.98
N THR A 79 7.85 -11.78 -8.19
CA THR A 79 6.84 -11.85 -7.11
C THR A 79 6.87 -13.21 -6.42
N GLU A 80 6.84 -14.32 -7.18
CA GLU A 80 6.93 -15.69 -6.63
C GLU A 80 8.20 -15.86 -5.78
N LEU A 81 9.36 -15.46 -6.31
CA LEU A 81 10.63 -15.57 -5.60
C LEU A 81 10.67 -14.70 -4.33
N MET A 82 10.11 -13.49 -4.40
CA MET A 82 10.01 -12.58 -3.26
C MET A 82 9.11 -13.18 -2.17
N LEU A 83 7.87 -13.57 -2.52
CA LEU A 83 6.93 -14.20 -1.58
C LEU A 83 7.52 -15.44 -0.92
N ARG A 84 8.08 -16.35 -1.71
CA ARG A 84 8.76 -17.56 -1.20
C ARG A 84 9.86 -17.21 -0.20
N GLY A 85 10.65 -16.20 -0.50
CA GLY A 85 11.73 -15.73 0.39
C GLY A 85 11.20 -15.09 1.67
N LEU A 86 10.14 -14.29 1.60
CA LEU A 86 9.50 -13.65 2.77
C LEU A 86 8.81 -14.70 3.65
N ILE A 87 8.07 -15.64 3.07
CA ILE A 87 7.45 -16.76 3.82
C ILE A 87 8.50 -17.61 4.51
N LYS A 88 9.68 -17.82 3.89
CA LYS A 88 10.78 -18.55 4.52
C LYS A 88 11.31 -17.85 5.78
N LYS A 89 11.25 -16.51 5.86
CA LYS A 89 11.61 -15.77 7.08
C LYS A 89 10.63 -16.05 8.24
N VAL A 90 9.36 -16.36 7.94
CA VAL A 90 8.33 -16.71 8.95
C VAL A 90 8.53 -18.13 9.50
N ARG A 91 9.06 -19.03 8.68
CA ARG A 91 9.30 -20.43 9.07
C ARG A 91 10.58 -20.56 9.92
N THR A 92 10.45 -20.32 11.22
CA THR A 92 11.58 -20.35 12.17
C THR A 92 11.99 -21.75 12.64
N THR A 93 11.29 -22.80 12.26
CA THR A 93 11.58 -24.16 12.76
C THR A 93 11.76 -25.14 11.61
N SER A 94 12.91 -25.84 11.62
CA SER A 94 13.17 -27.06 10.87
C SER A 94 12.30 -28.19 11.43
N SER A 95 10.99 -28.10 11.29
CA SER A 95 10.11 -29.23 11.56
C SER A 95 10.22 -30.21 10.41
N MET A 96 10.38 -31.49 10.73
CA MET A 96 10.42 -32.59 9.77
C MET A 96 9.08 -32.71 8.99
N PHE A 97 8.04 -32.00 9.43
CA PHE A 97 6.74 -31.86 8.77
C PHE A 97 6.50 -30.40 8.49
N SER A 98 6.55 -29.99 7.22
CA SER A 98 6.11 -28.65 6.81
C SER A 98 4.59 -28.53 7.01
N PRO A 99 4.11 -27.59 7.83
CA PRO A 99 2.66 -27.38 7.98
C PRO A 99 2.07 -26.95 6.65
N SER A 100 0.80 -27.34 6.42
CA SER A 100 0.02 -26.80 5.29
C SER A 100 -0.17 -25.29 5.48
N LEU A 101 -0.03 -24.50 4.44
CA LEU A 101 -0.20 -23.04 4.51
C LEU A 101 -1.58 -22.65 3.99
N ARG A 102 -2.32 -21.89 4.81
CA ARG A 102 -3.49 -21.12 4.40
C ARG A 102 -3.15 -19.66 4.36
N MET A 103 -3.53 -18.97 3.31
CA MET A 103 -3.21 -17.54 3.14
C MET A 103 -4.48 -16.74 2.83
N VAL A 104 -4.61 -15.58 3.45
CA VAL A 104 -5.48 -14.49 2.97
C VAL A 104 -4.58 -13.38 2.45
N ILE A 105 -4.81 -12.94 1.21
CA ILE A 105 -4.01 -11.92 0.53
C ILE A 105 -4.92 -10.79 0.11
N CYS A 106 -4.56 -9.54 0.42
CA CYS A 106 -5.29 -8.38 -0.08
C CYS A 106 -4.91 -8.06 -1.52
N ILE A 107 -5.88 -7.55 -2.27
CA ILE A 107 -5.76 -7.14 -3.67
C ILE A 107 -6.54 -5.85 -3.90
N PRO A 108 -6.12 -4.98 -4.84
CA PRO A 108 -6.88 -3.79 -5.21
C PRO A 108 -8.29 -4.13 -5.71
N SER A 109 -9.26 -3.25 -5.43
CA SER A 109 -10.66 -3.46 -5.85
C SER A 109 -10.85 -3.43 -7.37
N GLY A 110 -9.97 -2.71 -8.09
CA GLY A 110 -9.95 -2.64 -9.54
C GLY A 110 -9.24 -3.81 -10.24
N SER A 111 -8.80 -4.85 -9.50
CA SER A 111 -8.04 -5.97 -10.08
C SER A 111 -8.86 -6.78 -11.08
N THR A 112 -8.26 -7.06 -12.23
CA THR A 112 -8.85 -7.95 -13.26
C THR A 112 -8.75 -9.42 -12.83
N ASN A 113 -9.58 -10.28 -13.43
CA ASN A 113 -9.52 -11.73 -13.18
C ASN A 113 -8.14 -12.34 -13.49
N VAL A 114 -7.37 -11.76 -14.43
CA VAL A 114 -6.02 -12.20 -14.76
C VAL A 114 -5.05 -11.86 -13.63
N GLU A 115 -5.16 -10.67 -13.07
CA GLU A 115 -4.33 -10.20 -11.95
C GLU A 115 -4.64 -10.99 -10.67
N ILE A 116 -5.93 -11.22 -10.38
CA ILE A 116 -6.39 -12.05 -9.26
C ILE A 116 -5.77 -13.45 -9.37
N ARG A 117 -5.85 -14.07 -10.54
CA ARG A 117 -5.24 -15.37 -10.80
C ARG A 117 -3.71 -15.34 -10.63
N ALA A 118 -3.04 -14.28 -11.09
CA ALA A 118 -1.59 -14.14 -10.95
C ALA A 118 -1.15 -14.07 -9.48
N VAL A 119 -1.92 -13.40 -8.61
CA VAL A 119 -1.67 -13.37 -7.16
C VAL A 119 -1.84 -14.76 -6.55
N ARG A 120 -2.92 -15.47 -6.90
CA ARG A 120 -3.20 -16.84 -6.43
C ARG A 120 -2.08 -17.79 -6.84
N ASP A 121 -1.75 -17.85 -8.12
CA ASP A 121 -0.70 -18.73 -8.65
C ASP A 121 0.65 -18.44 -7.97
N SER A 122 0.97 -17.16 -7.72
CA SER A 122 2.18 -16.77 -6.99
C SER A 122 2.21 -17.31 -5.56
N ALA A 123 1.07 -17.26 -4.86
CA ALA A 123 0.93 -17.77 -3.49
C ALA A 123 1.03 -19.30 -3.45
N GLU A 124 0.36 -20.01 -4.36
CA GLU A 124 0.42 -21.47 -4.48
C GLU A 124 1.84 -21.94 -4.80
N HIS A 125 2.52 -21.29 -5.75
CA HIS A 125 3.92 -21.56 -6.07
C HIS A 125 4.87 -21.25 -4.90
N ALA A 126 4.49 -20.29 -4.03
CA ALA A 126 5.22 -20.03 -2.79
C ALA A 126 4.93 -21.05 -1.68
N GLY A 127 3.98 -21.98 -1.89
CA GLY A 127 3.66 -23.12 -1.05
C GLY A 127 2.35 -23.02 -0.27
N ALA A 128 1.45 -22.10 -0.64
CA ALA A 128 0.10 -22.08 -0.11
C ALA A 128 -0.70 -23.29 -0.63
N ARG A 129 -1.55 -23.86 0.23
CA ARG A 129 -2.52 -24.88 -0.13
C ARG A 129 -3.90 -24.28 -0.34
N ASP A 130 -4.29 -23.39 0.59
CA ASP A 130 -5.57 -22.70 0.56
C ASP A 130 -5.30 -21.20 0.45
N VAL A 131 -5.78 -20.56 -0.62
CA VAL A 131 -5.59 -19.12 -0.88
C VAL A 131 -6.95 -18.44 -0.92
N TYR A 132 -7.14 -17.50 -0.02
CA TYR A 132 -8.28 -16.58 0.00
C TYR A 132 -7.81 -15.19 -0.37
N MET A 133 -8.66 -14.40 -0.99
CA MET A 133 -8.36 -13.01 -1.29
C MET A 133 -9.44 -12.09 -0.75
N ILE A 134 -9.02 -10.89 -0.38
CA ILE A 134 -9.87 -9.82 0.10
C ILE A 134 -9.50 -8.53 -0.63
N PHE A 135 -10.48 -7.70 -0.97
CA PHE A 135 -10.20 -6.38 -1.53
C PHE A 135 -9.57 -5.44 -0.49
N GLU A 136 -8.57 -4.66 -0.90
CA GLU A 136 -7.84 -3.72 -0.04
C GLU A 136 -8.77 -2.78 0.74
N PRO A 137 -9.80 -2.12 0.13
CA PRO A 137 -10.68 -1.24 0.90
C PRO A 137 -11.52 -2.00 1.93
N MET A 138 -11.91 -3.25 1.67
CA MET A 138 -12.59 -4.09 2.66
C MET A 138 -11.66 -4.43 3.83
N ALA A 139 -10.40 -4.78 3.54
CA ALA A 139 -9.39 -5.01 4.56
C ALA A 139 -9.08 -3.72 5.34
N ALA A 140 -8.95 -2.57 4.67
CA ALA A 140 -8.75 -1.28 5.31
C ALA A 140 -9.88 -0.95 6.30
N ALA A 141 -11.14 -1.17 5.91
CA ALA A 141 -12.30 -0.95 6.76
C ALA A 141 -12.29 -1.84 8.01
N LEU A 142 -12.05 -3.16 7.84
CA LEU A 142 -11.88 -4.09 8.96
C LEU A 142 -10.74 -3.66 9.88
N GLY A 143 -9.63 -3.24 9.31
CA GLY A 143 -8.46 -2.79 10.05
C GLY A 143 -8.66 -1.45 10.74
N ALA A 144 -9.51 -0.58 10.23
CA ALA A 144 -9.95 0.65 10.91
C ALA A 144 -10.98 0.39 12.02
N GLY A 145 -11.45 -0.86 12.17
CA GLY A 145 -12.42 -1.24 13.21
C GLY A 145 -13.87 -0.99 12.80
N LEU A 146 -14.16 -0.81 11.51
CA LEU A 146 -15.51 -0.60 11.00
C LEU A 146 -16.27 -1.93 10.92
N ASP A 147 -17.57 -1.90 11.24
CA ASP A 147 -18.44 -3.06 11.07
C ASP A 147 -18.93 -3.15 9.60
N VAL A 148 -18.17 -3.89 8.80
CA VAL A 148 -18.45 -4.03 7.36
C VAL A 148 -19.68 -4.86 7.06
N GLU A 149 -20.18 -5.68 8.00
CA GLU A 149 -21.37 -6.53 7.86
C GLU A 149 -22.66 -5.78 8.24
N ALA A 150 -22.56 -4.63 8.93
CA ALA A 150 -23.71 -3.82 9.31
C ALA A 150 -24.46 -3.25 8.08
N PRO A 151 -25.79 -3.05 8.19
CA PRO A 151 -26.60 -2.39 7.16
C PRO A 151 -26.42 -0.86 7.23
N GLU A 152 -25.19 -0.39 7.33
CA GLU A 152 -24.80 1.04 7.39
C GLU A 152 -23.67 1.30 6.39
N GLY A 153 -23.64 2.51 5.85
CA GLY A 153 -22.56 2.95 4.97
C GLY A 153 -21.28 3.19 5.74
N ASN A 154 -20.18 2.52 5.31
CA ASN A 154 -18.82 2.75 5.77
C ASN A 154 -17.97 3.20 4.60
N MET A 155 -17.31 4.35 4.69
CA MET A 155 -16.46 4.85 3.62
C MET A 155 -15.00 4.88 4.03
N VAL A 156 -14.15 4.30 3.18
CA VAL A 156 -12.71 4.26 3.37
C VAL A 156 -11.99 4.81 2.16
N ILE A 157 -10.84 5.44 2.40
CA ILE A 157 -9.86 5.82 1.40
C ILE A 157 -8.54 5.20 1.85
N ASP A 158 -8.07 4.22 1.11
CA ASP A 158 -6.76 3.61 1.33
C ASP A 158 -5.76 4.14 0.30
N ILE A 159 -4.72 4.82 0.75
CA ILE A 159 -3.70 5.42 -0.11
C ILE A 159 -2.39 4.68 0.10
N GLY A 160 -2.14 3.70 -0.76
CA GLY A 160 -0.97 2.86 -0.72
C GLY A 160 0.28 3.47 -1.39
N GLY A 161 1.16 2.60 -1.88
CA GLY A 161 2.32 3.00 -2.68
C GLY A 161 1.97 3.26 -4.14
N GLY A 162 1.23 2.34 -4.77
CA GLY A 162 0.90 2.36 -6.20
C GLY A 162 -0.50 2.85 -6.50
N THR A 163 -1.47 2.55 -5.63
CA THR A 163 -2.90 2.83 -5.84
C THR A 163 -3.51 3.59 -4.66
N SER A 164 -4.57 4.35 -4.95
CA SER A 164 -5.52 4.85 -3.97
C SER A 164 -6.88 4.24 -4.25
N GLU A 165 -7.42 3.57 -3.23
CA GLU A 165 -8.70 2.87 -3.25
C GLU A 165 -9.72 3.66 -2.44
N ILE A 166 -10.81 4.06 -3.05
CA ILE A 166 -11.91 4.78 -2.41
C ILE A 166 -13.15 3.90 -2.50
N ALA A 167 -13.75 3.52 -1.39
CA ALA A 167 -14.90 2.63 -1.41
C ALA A 167 -15.93 2.94 -0.33
N CYS A 168 -17.20 2.75 -0.68
CA CYS A 168 -18.32 2.65 0.25
C CYS A 168 -18.69 1.17 0.42
N ILE A 169 -18.77 0.73 1.66
CA ILE A 169 -18.98 -0.66 2.07
C ILE A 169 -20.24 -0.73 2.92
N SER A 170 -21.09 -1.73 2.66
CA SER A 170 -22.26 -2.04 3.47
C SER A 170 -22.63 -3.51 3.29
N LEU A 171 -23.16 -4.16 4.33
CA LEU A 171 -23.65 -5.56 4.30
C LEU A 171 -22.60 -6.55 3.74
N GLY A 172 -21.34 -6.37 4.07
CA GLY A 172 -20.25 -7.23 3.60
C GLY A 172 -19.89 -7.05 2.11
N GLY A 173 -20.37 -5.99 1.45
CA GLY A 173 -20.13 -5.73 0.02
C GLY A 173 -19.61 -4.34 -0.25
N ILE A 174 -18.80 -4.19 -1.31
CA ILE A 174 -18.43 -2.89 -1.86
C ILE A 174 -19.61 -2.43 -2.73
N VAL A 175 -20.24 -1.31 -2.35
CA VAL A 175 -21.41 -0.76 -3.05
C VAL A 175 -20.99 0.12 -4.21
N CYS A 176 -20.02 0.99 -3.99
CA CYS A 176 -19.40 1.81 -5.02
C CYS A 176 -17.93 2.04 -4.66
N SER A 177 -17.08 2.11 -5.67
CA SER A 177 -15.64 2.32 -5.48
C SER A 177 -14.99 2.96 -6.69
N GLU A 178 -13.85 3.59 -6.46
CA GLU A 178 -12.94 4.09 -7.48
C GLU A 178 -11.51 3.70 -7.09
N SER A 179 -10.75 3.20 -8.07
CA SER A 179 -9.33 2.85 -7.93
C SER A 179 -8.52 3.70 -8.88
N ILE A 180 -7.53 4.42 -8.37
CA ILE A 180 -6.68 5.30 -9.17
C ILE A 180 -5.21 5.03 -8.93
N ASN A 181 -4.39 5.13 -10.00
CA ASN A 181 -2.93 4.99 -9.93
C ASN A 181 -2.26 6.32 -9.52
N VAL A 182 -2.77 6.95 -8.46
CA VAL A 182 -2.22 8.16 -7.85
C VAL A 182 -2.06 7.88 -6.37
N ALA A 183 -0.83 7.64 -5.94
CA ALA A 183 -0.49 7.24 -4.58
C ALA A 183 0.95 7.61 -4.24
N GLY A 184 1.56 6.96 -3.25
CA GLY A 184 2.89 7.28 -2.73
C GLY A 184 3.99 7.42 -3.76
N ASP A 185 4.05 6.52 -4.77
CA ASP A 185 5.09 6.53 -5.81
C ASP A 185 4.94 7.72 -6.77
N VAL A 186 3.69 8.11 -7.06
CA VAL A 186 3.39 9.30 -7.87
C VAL A 186 3.81 10.56 -7.11
N PHE A 187 3.48 10.65 -5.82
CA PHE A 187 3.89 11.78 -4.98
C PHE A 187 5.42 11.91 -4.91
N THR A 188 6.14 10.81 -4.80
CA THR A 188 7.60 10.77 -4.85
C THR A 188 8.15 11.29 -6.17
N THR A 189 7.52 10.88 -7.28
CA THR A 189 7.88 11.33 -8.63
C THR A 189 7.61 12.81 -8.82
N ASP A 190 6.49 13.33 -8.29
CA ASP A 190 6.14 14.75 -8.35
C ASP A 190 7.19 15.60 -7.63
N ILE A 191 7.63 15.16 -6.43
CA ILE A 191 8.69 15.82 -5.67
C ILE A 191 10.02 15.81 -6.45
N GLN A 192 10.42 14.68 -7.06
CA GLN A 192 11.62 14.60 -7.89
C GLN A 192 11.56 15.59 -9.06
N ASN A 193 10.40 15.65 -9.73
CA ASN A 193 10.19 16.55 -10.86
C ASN A 193 10.21 18.01 -10.42
N TYR A 194 9.60 18.33 -9.28
CA TYR A 194 9.60 19.68 -8.73
C TYR A 194 11.03 20.16 -8.42
N VAL A 195 11.79 19.38 -7.65
CA VAL A 195 13.18 19.71 -7.29
C VAL A 195 14.04 19.87 -8.53
N ARG A 196 13.85 19.02 -9.53
CA ARG A 196 14.57 19.14 -10.82
C ARG A 196 14.24 20.43 -11.56
N GLN A 197 12.97 20.80 -11.63
CA GLN A 197 12.49 21.93 -12.41
C GLN A 197 12.75 23.28 -11.73
N GLN A 198 12.54 23.36 -10.42
CA GLN A 198 12.62 24.61 -9.68
C GLN A 198 14.04 24.91 -9.18
N HIS A 199 14.78 23.86 -8.78
CA HIS A 199 16.08 24.02 -8.15
C HIS A 199 17.25 23.53 -9.03
N ASN A 200 16.97 22.96 -10.21
CA ASN A 200 17.98 22.36 -11.10
C ASN A 200 18.82 21.27 -10.41
N ILE A 201 18.31 20.60 -9.40
CA ILE A 201 18.99 19.53 -8.68
C ILE A 201 18.36 18.19 -9.04
N ARG A 202 19.18 17.19 -9.36
CA ARG A 202 18.75 15.83 -9.57
C ARG A 202 18.85 15.04 -8.28
N ILE A 203 17.72 14.51 -7.81
CA ILE A 203 17.65 13.63 -6.64
C ILE A 203 17.20 12.23 -7.02
N GLY A 204 17.61 11.24 -6.23
CA GLY A 204 17.11 9.87 -6.33
C GLY A 204 15.75 9.71 -5.68
N GLU A 205 15.09 8.60 -5.98
CA GLU A 205 13.79 8.22 -5.40
C GLU A 205 13.84 8.22 -3.86
N ARG A 206 14.91 7.65 -3.29
CA ARG A 206 15.09 7.59 -1.84
C ARG A 206 15.08 8.98 -1.20
N THR A 207 15.78 9.95 -1.77
CA THR A 207 15.81 11.34 -1.24
C THR A 207 14.44 11.99 -1.36
N ALA A 208 13.71 11.75 -2.46
CA ALA A 208 12.35 12.27 -2.62
C ALA A 208 11.37 11.65 -1.61
N GLU A 209 11.52 10.36 -1.29
CA GLU A 209 10.79 9.71 -0.19
C GLU A 209 11.10 10.34 1.18
N GLU A 210 12.39 10.61 1.46
CA GLU A 210 12.80 11.28 2.69
C GLU A 210 12.17 12.68 2.79
N ILE A 211 12.12 13.46 1.69
CA ILE A 211 11.45 14.76 1.62
C ILE A 211 9.94 14.60 1.87
N LYS A 212 9.29 13.65 1.18
CA LYS A 212 7.86 13.36 1.34
C LYS A 212 7.49 13.07 2.78
N HIS A 213 8.26 12.23 3.47
CA HIS A 213 8.01 11.87 4.87
C HIS A 213 8.25 13.04 5.82
N ALA A 214 9.26 13.87 5.56
CA ALA A 214 9.61 14.98 6.45
C ALA A 214 8.63 16.16 6.31
N ILE A 215 8.40 16.62 5.08
CA ILE A 215 7.69 17.87 4.79
C ILE A 215 6.55 17.70 3.76
N GLY A 216 6.11 16.47 3.45
CA GLY A 216 4.98 16.23 2.56
C GLY A 216 3.69 16.79 3.13
N ALA A 217 3.03 17.67 2.38
CA ALA A 217 1.80 18.32 2.78
C ALA A 217 0.79 18.38 1.63
N ALA A 218 -0.50 18.35 1.94
CA ALA A 218 -1.59 18.45 1.00
C ALA A 218 -2.22 19.85 0.92
N ILE A 219 -1.87 20.72 1.86
CA ILE A 219 -2.34 22.10 1.98
C ILE A 219 -1.19 23.00 2.43
N SER A 220 -1.32 24.30 2.19
CA SER A 220 -0.35 25.34 2.54
C SER A 220 -0.60 26.01 3.89
N ASP A 221 -1.69 25.66 4.58
CA ASP A 221 -2.09 26.23 5.87
C ASP A 221 -2.21 25.10 6.90
N LEU A 222 -1.07 24.68 7.42
CA LEU A 222 -0.97 23.65 8.47
C LEU A 222 -1.01 24.30 9.84
N ASP A 223 -1.68 23.66 10.81
CA ASP A 223 -1.66 24.13 12.23
C ASP A 223 -0.26 24.00 12.83
N GLU A 224 0.49 22.96 12.44
CA GLU A 224 1.86 22.70 12.85
C GLU A 224 2.74 22.57 11.61
N GLU A 225 3.55 23.60 11.38
CA GLU A 225 4.47 23.60 10.25
C GLU A 225 5.69 22.72 10.54
N PRO A 226 6.05 21.78 9.64
CA PRO A 226 7.29 21.02 9.79
C PRO A 226 8.52 21.94 9.52
N GLU A 227 9.66 21.56 10.10
CA GLU A 227 10.93 22.19 9.78
C GLU A 227 11.31 22.01 8.32
N ASP A 228 11.89 23.05 7.71
CA ASP A 228 12.35 23.00 6.34
C ASP A 228 13.38 21.89 6.10
N PHE A 229 13.35 21.29 4.93
CA PHE A 229 14.26 20.21 4.55
C PHE A 229 15.47 20.75 3.79
N VAL A 230 16.67 20.51 4.33
CA VAL A 230 17.93 20.90 3.68
C VAL A 230 18.39 19.79 2.73
N LEU A 231 18.43 20.10 1.44
CA LEU A 231 18.82 19.19 0.37
C LEU A 231 20.15 19.60 -0.23
N THR A 232 21.09 18.65 -0.37
CA THR A 232 22.33 18.83 -1.15
C THR A 232 22.38 17.82 -2.29
N GLY A 233 22.62 18.29 -3.50
CA GLY A 233 22.72 17.45 -4.68
C GLY A 233 23.49 18.10 -5.83
N PRO A 234 23.77 17.37 -6.92
CA PRO A 234 24.44 17.92 -8.08
C PRO A 234 23.50 18.86 -8.85
N ASN A 235 23.94 20.08 -9.06
CA ASN A 235 23.26 21.01 -9.96
C ASN A 235 23.39 20.50 -11.41
N MET A 236 22.29 20.41 -12.13
CA MET A 236 22.24 19.82 -13.47
C MET A 236 22.89 20.69 -14.55
N LEU A 237 23.03 21.99 -14.31
CA LEU A 237 23.63 22.92 -15.26
C LEU A 237 25.16 23.03 -15.10
N THR A 238 25.63 23.01 -13.84
CA THR A 238 27.04 23.22 -13.51
C THR A 238 27.79 21.95 -13.12
N ALA A 239 27.07 20.87 -12.83
CA ALA A 239 27.54 19.61 -12.23
C ALA A 239 28.21 19.78 -10.84
N LEU A 240 28.15 20.97 -10.25
CA LEU A 240 28.68 21.23 -8.91
C LEU A 240 27.68 20.91 -7.82
N PRO A 241 28.13 20.56 -6.60
CA PRO A 241 27.25 20.43 -5.44
C PRO A 241 26.51 21.74 -5.16
N GLN A 242 25.22 21.66 -4.94
CA GLN A 242 24.36 22.76 -4.55
C GLN A 242 23.51 22.36 -3.37
N THR A 243 23.37 23.25 -2.40
CA THR A 243 22.47 23.08 -1.26
C THR A 243 21.29 24.04 -1.40
N VAL A 244 20.09 23.52 -1.17
CA VAL A 244 18.85 24.30 -1.15
C VAL A 244 18.02 23.90 0.07
N THR A 245 17.18 24.83 0.51
CA THR A 245 16.19 24.57 1.58
C THR A 245 14.82 24.47 0.93
N LEU A 246 14.09 23.42 1.23
CA LEU A 246 12.75 23.14 0.73
C LEU A 246 11.75 23.33 1.86
N SER A 247 10.71 24.11 1.62
CA SER A 247 9.58 24.26 2.55
C SER A 247 8.47 23.26 2.25
N TYR A 248 7.63 22.99 3.25
CA TYR A 248 6.44 22.16 3.04
C TYR A 248 5.45 22.78 2.04
N ASN A 249 5.41 24.11 1.94
CA ASN A 249 4.58 24.82 0.96
C ASN A 249 4.98 24.51 -0.49
N GLU A 250 6.29 24.42 -0.75
CA GLU A 250 6.80 23.99 -2.05
C GLU A 250 6.40 22.57 -2.37
N ILE A 251 6.42 21.68 -1.37
CA ILE A 251 6.01 20.29 -1.56
C ILE A 251 4.48 20.16 -1.73
N ALA A 252 3.69 20.93 -1.00
CA ALA A 252 2.24 21.01 -1.21
C ALA A 252 1.91 21.45 -2.65
N TYR A 253 2.62 22.45 -3.16
CA TYR A 253 2.49 22.86 -4.56
C TYR A 253 2.93 21.77 -5.56
N ALA A 254 4.01 21.05 -5.26
CA ALA A 254 4.48 19.96 -6.12
C ALA A 254 3.45 18.83 -6.23
N LEU A 255 2.74 18.51 -5.15
CA LEU A 255 1.74 17.44 -5.07
C LEU A 255 0.36 17.84 -5.60
N GLU A 256 0.07 19.14 -5.78
CA GLU A 256 -1.25 19.66 -6.09
C GLU A 256 -1.91 18.96 -7.28
N LYS A 257 -1.17 18.77 -8.38
CA LYS A 257 -1.69 18.13 -9.59
C LYS A 257 -2.20 16.69 -9.36
N SER A 258 -1.52 15.96 -8.51
CA SER A 258 -1.88 14.57 -8.17
C SER A 258 -2.98 14.53 -7.12
N LEU A 259 -2.96 15.44 -6.15
CA LEU A 259 -4.01 15.55 -5.15
C LEU A 259 -5.36 15.96 -5.75
N VAL A 260 -5.40 16.83 -6.77
CA VAL A 260 -6.64 17.14 -7.51
C VAL A 260 -7.29 15.92 -8.14
N LYS A 261 -6.50 14.93 -8.59
CA LYS A 261 -7.04 13.66 -9.11
C LYS A 261 -7.66 12.81 -8.00
N LEU A 262 -7.03 12.80 -6.82
CA LEU A 262 -7.59 12.13 -5.65
C LEU A 262 -8.91 12.79 -5.21
N ASP A 263 -8.95 14.13 -5.18
CA ASP A 263 -10.18 14.89 -4.91
C ASP A 263 -11.30 14.53 -5.89
N ALA A 264 -10.98 14.41 -7.19
CA ALA A 264 -11.94 14.06 -8.22
C ALA A 264 -12.47 12.62 -8.05
N ALA A 265 -11.60 11.66 -7.73
CA ALA A 265 -11.99 10.28 -7.47
C ALA A 265 -12.92 10.18 -6.24
N LEU A 266 -12.63 10.91 -5.16
CA LEU A 266 -13.51 11.01 -4.00
C LEU A 266 -14.91 11.51 -4.41
N MET A 267 -14.97 12.59 -5.17
CA MET A 267 -16.25 13.15 -5.62
C MET A 267 -17.03 12.17 -6.51
N THR A 268 -16.35 11.43 -7.38
CA THR A 268 -16.98 10.39 -8.22
C THR A 268 -17.67 9.31 -7.37
N VAL A 269 -17.02 8.82 -6.30
CA VAL A 269 -17.62 7.83 -5.40
C VAL A 269 -18.82 8.43 -4.66
N LEU A 270 -18.71 9.66 -4.16
CA LEU A 270 -19.81 10.33 -3.47
C LEU A 270 -21.04 10.58 -4.39
N GLU A 271 -20.80 10.90 -5.66
CA GLU A 271 -21.86 11.12 -6.66
C GLU A 271 -22.60 9.82 -7.06
N THR A 272 -21.90 8.68 -7.02
CA THR A 272 -22.46 7.38 -7.39
C THR A 272 -23.07 6.62 -6.22
N MET A 273 -22.89 7.12 -5.01
CA MET A 273 -23.35 6.48 -3.77
C MET A 273 -24.87 6.56 -3.62
N PRO A 274 -25.55 5.48 -3.20
CA PRO A 274 -26.96 5.52 -2.82
C PRO A 274 -27.24 6.54 -1.72
N PRO A 275 -28.34 7.30 -1.80
CA PRO A 275 -28.66 8.37 -0.84
C PRO A 275 -28.72 7.93 0.63
N GLU A 276 -29.20 6.70 0.89
CA GLU A 276 -29.29 6.13 2.23
C GLU A 276 -27.90 5.95 2.85
N LEU A 277 -26.95 5.42 2.07
CA LEU A 277 -25.55 5.24 2.53
C LEU A 277 -24.84 6.58 2.65
N TYR A 278 -25.15 7.54 1.78
CA TYR A 278 -24.61 8.90 1.91
C TYR A 278 -24.98 9.53 3.26
N ALA A 279 -26.23 9.34 3.73
CA ALA A 279 -26.67 9.83 5.03
C ALA A 279 -25.87 9.20 6.19
N ASP A 280 -25.49 7.94 6.07
CA ASP A 280 -24.61 7.26 7.04
C ASP A 280 -23.19 7.87 7.05
N ILE A 281 -22.62 8.14 5.86
CA ILE A 281 -21.28 8.73 5.75
C ILE A 281 -21.25 10.17 6.28
N VAL A 282 -22.33 10.95 6.13
CA VAL A 282 -22.44 12.28 6.75
C VAL A 282 -22.28 12.20 8.26
N LYS A 283 -22.79 11.12 8.89
CA LYS A 283 -22.72 10.90 10.33
C LYS A 283 -21.39 10.26 10.75
N ASN A 284 -20.96 9.22 10.04
CA ASN A 284 -19.84 8.37 10.44
C ASN A 284 -18.48 8.90 9.92
N GLY A 285 -18.51 9.73 8.87
CA GLY A 285 -17.29 10.24 8.22
C GLY A 285 -16.62 9.24 7.28
N ILE A 286 -15.47 9.66 6.78
CA ILE A 286 -14.60 8.91 5.87
C ILE A 286 -13.34 8.51 6.64
N TYR A 287 -12.88 7.26 6.50
CA TYR A 287 -11.69 6.76 7.17
C TYR A 287 -10.53 6.67 6.20
N LEU A 288 -9.40 7.32 6.53
CA LEU A 288 -8.15 7.27 5.76
C LEU A 288 -7.26 6.14 6.27
N ALA A 289 -6.80 5.31 5.36
CA ALA A 289 -5.84 4.24 5.58
C ALA A 289 -4.65 4.37 4.62
N GLY A 290 -3.66 3.49 4.77
CA GLY A 290 -2.46 3.48 3.96
C GLY A 290 -1.44 4.55 4.34
N GLY A 291 -0.25 4.46 3.74
CA GLY A 291 0.85 5.40 4.04
C GLY A 291 0.58 6.83 3.59
N GLY A 292 -0.24 7.02 2.55
CA GLY A 292 -0.63 8.33 2.06
C GLY A 292 -1.50 9.12 3.03
N ALA A 293 -2.22 8.45 3.94
CA ALA A 293 -2.97 9.09 5.03
C ALA A 293 -2.08 9.95 5.95
N LEU A 294 -0.76 9.73 5.93
CA LEU A 294 0.21 10.47 6.74
C LEU A 294 0.72 11.76 6.06
N ILE A 295 0.30 12.06 4.83
CA ILE A 295 0.56 13.37 4.20
C ILE A 295 -0.15 14.44 5.02
N LYS A 296 0.61 15.43 5.50
CA LYS A 296 0.11 16.46 6.42
C LYS A 296 -1.03 17.25 5.80
N GLY A 297 -2.13 17.39 6.54
CA GLY A 297 -3.32 18.15 6.11
C GLY A 297 -4.15 17.51 4.99
N LEU A 298 -3.89 16.23 4.65
CA LEU A 298 -4.69 15.53 3.65
C LEU A 298 -6.13 15.29 4.13
N ASP A 299 -6.30 14.95 5.40
CA ASP A 299 -7.60 14.84 6.06
C ASP A 299 -8.40 16.14 5.96
N LYS A 300 -7.77 17.29 6.26
CA LYS A 300 -8.38 18.61 6.12
C LYS A 300 -8.75 18.94 4.67
N ARG A 301 -7.84 18.63 3.72
CA ARG A 301 -8.10 18.84 2.30
C ARG A 301 -9.32 18.07 1.84
N LEU A 302 -9.39 16.78 2.13
CA LEU A 302 -10.51 15.92 1.73
C LEU A 302 -11.81 16.29 2.46
N SER A 303 -11.73 16.68 3.74
CA SER A 303 -12.88 17.20 4.47
C SER A 303 -13.42 18.50 3.87
N ASN A 304 -12.54 19.44 3.54
CA ASN A 304 -12.95 20.69 2.88
C ASN A 304 -13.56 20.44 1.49
N LYS A 305 -13.06 19.44 0.77
CA LYS A 305 -13.53 19.10 -0.58
C LYS A 305 -14.88 18.41 -0.57
N SER A 306 -15.11 17.50 0.36
CA SER A 306 -16.34 16.70 0.45
C SER A 306 -17.42 17.32 1.32
N GLY A 307 -17.04 18.21 2.25
CA GLY A 307 -17.91 18.69 3.32
C GLY A 307 -18.21 17.64 4.39
N LEU A 308 -17.47 16.53 4.44
CA LEU A 308 -17.68 15.41 5.34
C LEU A 308 -16.55 15.32 6.37
N PRO A 309 -16.79 14.77 7.57
CA PRO A 309 -15.73 14.46 8.51
C PRO A 309 -14.76 13.43 7.91
N VAL A 310 -13.45 13.64 8.10
CA VAL A 310 -12.41 12.72 7.67
C VAL A 310 -11.55 12.33 8.85
N HIS A 311 -11.39 11.03 9.08
CA HIS A 311 -10.68 10.45 10.22
C HIS A 311 -9.50 9.63 9.72
N ILE A 312 -8.33 9.84 10.29
CA ILE A 312 -7.16 8.99 10.03
C ILE A 312 -7.31 7.74 10.91
N ALA A 313 -7.23 6.55 10.30
CA ALA A 313 -7.29 5.28 11.02
C ALA A 313 -6.12 5.17 12.02
N GLU A 314 -6.34 4.46 13.12
CA GLU A 314 -5.25 4.12 14.03
C GLU A 314 -4.20 3.27 13.29
N ASP A 315 -2.92 3.66 13.34
CA ASP A 315 -1.83 3.04 12.58
C ASP A 315 -2.23 2.76 11.10
N PRO A 316 -2.42 3.82 10.30
CA PRO A 316 -2.96 3.69 8.94
C PRO A 316 -2.07 2.88 8.01
N LEU A 317 -0.75 2.87 8.24
CA LEU A 317 0.22 2.05 7.50
C LEU A 317 -0.06 0.55 7.59
N ARG A 318 -0.67 0.09 8.69
CA ARG A 318 -0.95 -1.32 8.94
C ARG A 318 -2.44 -1.66 8.93
N ALA A 319 -3.30 -0.72 8.56
CA ALA A 319 -4.74 -0.93 8.56
C ALA A 319 -5.13 -2.11 7.65
N VAL A 320 -4.66 -2.13 6.39
CA VAL A 320 -4.94 -3.22 5.43
C VAL A 320 -4.42 -4.55 5.96
N ALA A 321 -3.17 -4.63 6.40
CA ALA A 321 -2.59 -5.87 6.94
C ALA A 321 -3.34 -6.35 8.19
N ARG A 322 -3.74 -5.44 9.09
CA ARG A 322 -4.55 -5.74 10.28
C ARG A 322 -5.92 -6.30 9.91
N GLY A 323 -6.60 -5.69 8.94
CA GLY A 323 -7.89 -6.18 8.44
C GLY A 323 -7.77 -7.52 7.73
N THR A 324 -6.73 -7.73 6.95
CA THR A 324 -6.42 -9.04 6.33
C THR A 324 -6.21 -10.12 7.40
N SER A 325 -5.60 -9.76 8.53
CA SER A 325 -5.45 -10.67 9.69
C SER A 325 -6.78 -10.96 10.39
N ILE A 326 -7.70 -9.99 10.45
CA ILE A 326 -9.05 -10.20 10.96
C ILE A 326 -9.82 -11.15 10.03
N ALA A 327 -9.70 -10.94 8.71
CA ALA A 327 -10.31 -11.82 7.71
C ALA A 327 -9.77 -13.25 7.80
N MET A 328 -8.46 -13.43 8.00
CA MET A 328 -7.85 -14.76 8.19
C MET A 328 -8.45 -15.53 9.36
N LYS A 329 -8.70 -14.85 10.47
CA LYS A 329 -9.31 -15.47 11.67
C LYS A 329 -10.80 -15.82 11.50
N ASN A 330 -11.45 -15.22 10.51
CA ASN A 330 -12.89 -15.36 10.25
C ASN A 330 -13.16 -15.91 8.83
N VAL A 331 -12.22 -16.68 8.28
CA VAL A 331 -12.27 -17.17 6.90
C VAL A 331 -13.55 -17.98 6.60
N ASP A 332 -14.06 -18.71 7.58
CA ASP A 332 -15.28 -19.50 7.44
C ASP A 332 -16.57 -18.67 7.68
N LYS A 333 -16.44 -17.44 8.19
CA LYS A 333 -17.57 -16.55 8.51
C LYS A 333 -17.82 -15.52 7.41
N PHE A 334 -16.75 -14.94 6.86
CA PHE A 334 -16.85 -13.85 5.90
C PHE A 334 -17.09 -14.34 4.47
N SER A 335 -18.33 -14.20 4.00
CA SER A 335 -18.76 -14.64 2.67
C SER A 335 -18.18 -13.81 1.52
N PHE A 336 -17.61 -12.64 1.82
CA PHE A 336 -17.00 -11.77 0.82
C PHE A 336 -15.54 -12.15 0.49
N LEU A 337 -14.98 -13.14 1.16
CA LEU A 337 -13.65 -13.65 0.82
C LEU A 337 -13.73 -14.49 -0.47
N MET A 338 -12.88 -14.18 -1.42
CA MET A 338 -12.80 -14.90 -2.69
C MET A 338 -11.95 -16.15 -2.52
N HIS A 339 -12.57 -17.31 -2.74
CA HIS A 339 -11.92 -18.62 -2.74
C HIS A 339 -12.46 -19.43 -3.92
N ASP A 340 -11.59 -20.00 -4.74
CA ASP A 340 -12.01 -20.98 -5.74
C ASP A 340 -12.08 -22.35 -5.06
N ASN A 341 -13.28 -22.96 -5.09
CA ASN A 341 -13.50 -24.35 -4.70
C ASN A 341 -13.05 -25.29 -5.84
#